data_847faaa192066bd34ba029ac4a9189a8
#
_entry.id   847faaa192066bd34ba029ac4a9189a8
#
_cell.length_a   1.000
_cell.length_b   1.000
_cell.length_c   1.000
_cell.angle_alpha   90.00
_cell.angle_beta   90.00
_cell.angle_gamma   90.00
#
_symmetry.space_group_name_H-M   'P 1'
#
loop_
_entity.id
_entity.type
_entity.pdbx_description
1 polymer ?
#
loop_
_entity_poly.entity_id
_entity_poly.type
_entity_poly.pdbx_seq_one_letter_code
_entity_poly.pdbx_strand_id
1 'polypeptide(L)'
;MMPNADAIALGKQIKAVRKAMGMTQDQLALKSHVSVKYIANIENGKQNPSFDILSAILHVLPLSLDSIINPNLSELESECREWDAIYLPCPPEMRKTLLEATRSLAIHLTEFSEQNKNT
;
A
#
# COMPACT_ATOMS: atom_id res chain seq x y z
N MET A 1 2.21 9.69 16.99
CA MET A 1 1.34 8.58 17.44
C MET A 1 0.23 8.38 16.41
N MET A 2 -0.01 7.14 16.01
CA MET A 2 -1.10 6.83 15.09
C MET A 2 -2.45 7.00 15.77
N PRO A 3 -3.47 7.57 15.09
CA PRO A 3 -4.83 7.52 15.59
C PRO A 3 -5.31 6.08 15.82
N ASN A 4 -6.24 5.88 16.75
CA ASN A 4 -6.75 4.54 17.10
C ASN A 4 -7.27 3.77 15.87
N ALA A 5 -7.94 4.45 14.94
CA ALA A 5 -8.46 3.82 13.73
C ALA A 5 -7.34 3.26 12.85
N ASP A 6 -6.23 4.00 12.72
CA ASP A 6 -5.08 3.54 11.93
C ASP A 6 -4.35 2.39 12.63
N ALA A 7 -4.25 2.42 13.95
CA ALA A 7 -3.66 1.32 14.72
C ALA A 7 -4.47 0.04 14.57
N ILE A 8 -5.79 0.13 14.59
CA ILE A 8 -6.70 -1.01 14.38
C ILE A 8 -6.55 -1.54 12.96
N ALA A 9 -6.53 -0.67 11.96
CA ALA A 9 -6.37 -1.05 10.56
C ALA A 9 -5.02 -1.74 10.32
N LEU A 10 -3.94 -1.20 10.88
CA LEU A 10 -2.61 -1.79 10.80
C LEU A 10 -2.58 -3.19 11.42
N GLY A 11 -3.15 -3.32 12.62
CA GLY A 11 -3.19 -4.60 13.32
C GLY A 11 -3.95 -5.67 12.52
N LYS A 12 -5.07 -5.32 11.93
CA LYS A 12 -5.85 -6.23 11.08
C LYS A 12 -5.08 -6.65 9.84
N GLN A 13 -4.36 -5.74 9.23
CA GLN A 13 -3.57 -6.03 8.03
C GLN A 13 -2.38 -6.94 8.34
N ILE A 14 -1.68 -6.68 9.44
CA ILE A 14 -0.58 -7.55 9.91
C ILE A 14 -1.10 -8.97 10.13
N LYS A 15 -2.22 -9.10 10.83
CA LYS A 15 -2.83 -10.41 11.10
C LYS A 15 -3.22 -11.12 9.80
N ALA A 16 -3.84 -10.42 8.86
CA ALA A 16 -4.29 -10.98 7.59
C ALA A 16 -3.10 -11.48 6.76
N VAL A 17 -2.03 -10.68 6.63
CA VAL A 17 -0.84 -11.05 5.86
C VAL A 17 -0.10 -12.19 6.55
N ARG A 18 0.02 -12.14 7.88
CA ARG A 18 0.64 -13.22 8.66
C ARG A 18 -0.06 -14.56 8.40
N LYS A 19 -1.38 -14.57 8.48
CA LYS A 19 -2.17 -15.79 8.22
C LYS A 19 -2.07 -16.26 6.78
N ALA A 20 -2.06 -15.32 5.82
CA ALA A 20 -1.90 -15.65 4.41
C ALA A 20 -0.57 -16.33 4.12
N MET A 21 0.47 -15.99 4.89
CA MET A 21 1.79 -16.63 4.80
C MET A 21 1.93 -17.90 5.64
N GLY A 22 0.87 -18.33 6.31
CA GLY A 22 0.88 -19.54 7.12
C GLY A 22 1.67 -19.42 8.41
N MET A 23 1.86 -18.20 8.91
CA MET A 23 2.62 -17.96 10.15
C MET A 23 1.71 -17.86 11.37
N THR A 24 2.21 -18.38 12.49
CA THR A 24 1.63 -18.11 13.82
C THR A 24 2.18 -16.79 14.37
N GLN A 25 1.55 -16.26 15.41
CA GLN A 25 2.08 -15.09 16.13
C GLN A 25 3.49 -15.38 16.69
N ASP A 26 3.71 -16.58 17.20
CA ASP A 26 5.03 -17.02 17.72
C ASP A 26 6.10 -16.96 16.62
N GLN A 27 5.76 -17.43 15.43
CA GLN A 27 6.69 -17.45 14.30
C GLN A 27 7.02 -16.04 13.83
N LEU A 28 6.03 -15.16 13.75
CA LEU A 28 6.27 -13.76 13.41
C LEU A 28 7.14 -13.08 14.47
N ALA A 29 6.84 -13.30 15.74
CA ALA A 29 7.60 -12.75 16.85
C ALA A 29 9.07 -13.19 16.78
N LEU A 30 9.31 -14.48 16.54
CA LEU A 30 10.65 -15.02 16.43
C LEU A 30 11.42 -14.39 15.26
N LYS A 31 10.81 -14.31 14.09
CA LYS A 31 11.45 -13.77 12.89
C LYS A 31 11.71 -12.26 12.97
N SER A 32 10.84 -11.53 13.62
CA SER A 32 10.96 -10.08 13.76
C SER A 32 11.72 -9.65 15.02
N HIS A 33 12.10 -10.59 15.87
CA HIS A 33 12.77 -10.32 17.15
C HIS A 33 11.92 -9.44 18.07
N VAL A 34 10.61 -9.64 18.06
CA VAL A 34 9.63 -8.90 18.86
C VAL A 34 8.90 -9.91 19.75
N SER A 35 8.50 -9.52 20.96
CA SER A 35 7.78 -10.43 21.85
C SER A 35 6.40 -10.80 21.26
N VAL A 36 5.96 -12.03 21.57
CA VAL A 36 4.62 -12.50 21.14
C VAL A 36 3.52 -11.61 21.69
N LYS A 37 3.66 -11.18 22.95
CA LYS A 37 2.69 -10.26 23.57
C LYS A 37 2.58 -8.95 22.82
N TYR A 38 3.71 -8.39 22.36
CA TYR A 38 3.73 -7.15 21.60
C TYR A 38 3.01 -7.34 20.24
N ILE A 39 3.30 -8.45 19.55
CA ILE A 39 2.62 -8.80 18.29
C ILE A 39 1.11 -8.91 18.52
N ALA A 40 0.68 -9.62 19.55
CA ALA A 40 -0.74 -9.77 19.87
C ALA A 40 -1.42 -8.43 20.13
N ASN A 41 -0.75 -7.55 20.87
CA ASN A 41 -1.29 -6.22 21.17
C ASN A 41 -1.40 -5.34 19.92
N ILE A 42 -0.43 -5.43 19.00
CA ILE A 42 -0.51 -4.72 17.72
C ILE A 42 -1.68 -5.25 16.89
N GLU A 43 -1.82 -6.56 16.77
CA GLU A 43 -2.89 -7.19 15.97
C GLU A 43 -4.28 -6.88 16.53
N ASN A 44 -4.39 -6.68 17.84
CA ASN A 44 -5.65 -6.31 18.49
C ASN A 44 -5.92 -4.81 18.52
N GLY A 45 -5.02 -3.99 17.96
CA GLY A 45 -5.16 -2.53 17.93
C GLY A 45 -4.95 -1.87 19.29
N LYS A 46 -4.38 -2.57 20.27
CA LYS A 46 -4.16 -2.06 21.63
C LYS A 46 -2.88 -1.29 21.79
N GLN A 47 -1.96 -1.42 20.84
CA GLN A 47 -0.64 -0.81 20.93
C GLN A 47 -0.18 -0.29 19.57
N ASN A 48 0.30 0.95 19.56
CA ASN A 48 0.99 1.51 18.39
C ASN A 48 2.43 1.00 18.40
N PRO A 49 2.90 0.36 17.33
CA PRO A 49 4.29 -0.06 17.26
C PRO A 49 5.21 1.15 17.14
N SER A 50 6.39 1.07 17.77
CA SER A 50 7.45 2.02 17.48
C SER A 50 7.94 1.83 16.05
N PHE A 51 8.65 2.82 15.51
CA PHE A 51 9.22 2.72 14.15
C PHE A 51 10.12 1.50 14.01
N ASP A 52 10.96 1.23 15.00
CA ASP A 52 11.90 0.10 14.96
C ASP A 52 11.15 -1.24 14.90
N ILE A 53 10.10 -1.38 15.69
CA ILE A 53 9.30 -2.61 15.72
C ILE A 53 8.50 -2.77 14.42
N LEU A 54 7.89 -1.70 13.94
CA LEU A 54 7.17 -1.73 12.68
C LEU A 54 8.10 -2.09 11.52
N SER A 55 9.28 -1.50 11.48
CA SER A 55 10.31 -1.81 10.48
C SER A 55 10.70 -3.29 10.52
N ALA A 56 10.91 -3.84 11.71
CA ALA A 56 11.23 -5.26 11.87
C ALA A 56 10.12 -6.17 11.33
N ILE A 57 8.87 -5.82 11.57
CA ILE A 57 7.72 -6.58 11.05
C ILE A 57 7.65 -6.48 9.53
N LEU A 58 7.87 -5.29 8.97
CA LEU A 58 7.84 -5.05 7.52
C LEU A 58 8.94 -5.78 6.77
N HIS A 59 10.06 -6.10 7.44
CA HIS A 59 11.11 -6.92 6.84
C HIS A 59 10.70 -8.40 6.73
N VAL A 60 9.74 -8.83 7.52
CA VAL A 60 9.25 -10.22 7.53
C VAL A 60 7.99 -10.38 6.68
N LEU A 61 7.05 -9.41 6.79
CA LEU A 61 5.76 -9.48 6.11
C LEU A 61 5.71 -8.53 4.91
N PRO A 62 5.26 -9.02 3.74
CA PRO A 62 5.09 -8.17 2.55
C PRO A 62 3.80 -7.35 2.66
N LEU A 63 3.83 -6.27 3.42
CA LEU A 63 2.68 -5.38 3.53
C LEU A 63 3.10 -3.92 3.29
N SER A 64 2.15 -3.11 2.82
CA SER A 64 2.36 -1.70 2.56
C SER A 64 1.48 -0.88 3.50
N LEU A 65 2.06 0.19 4.05
CA LEU A 65 1.32 1.14 4.88
C LEU A 65 0.47 2.10 4.05
N ASP A 66 0.74 2.21 2.77
CA ASP A 66 0.07 3.17 1.89
C ASP A 66 -1.44 2.95 1.86
N SER A 67 -1.88 1.71 1.83
CA SER A 67 -3.31 1.36 1.80
C SER A 67 -4.03 1.73 3.10
N ILE A 68 -3.31 1.83 4.21
CA ILE A 68 -3.86 2.24 5.50
C ILE A 68 -4.06 3.76 5.53
N ILE A 69 -3.07 4.50 5.04
CA ILE A 69 -3.06 5.96 5.02
C ILE A 69 -4.03 6.49 3.96
N ASN A 70 -4.08 5.81 2.80
CA ASN A 70 -4.96 6.20 1.69
C ASN A 70 -5.86 5.03 1.32
N PRO A 71 -7.11 5.00 1.79
CA PRO A 71 -8.02 3.87 1.56
C PRO A 71 -8.39 3.67 0.09
N ASN A 72 -8.18 4.67 -0.77
CA ASN A 72 -8.46 4.57 -2.21
C ASN A 72 -7.28 3.99 -3.00
N LEU A 73 -6.17 3.69 -2.34
CA LEU A 73 -4.95 3.24 -3.02
C LEU A 73 -5.14 1.89 -3.72
N SER A 74 -6.00 1.01 -3.19
CA SER A 74 -6.27 -0.29 -3.82
C SER A 74 -6.90 -0.13 -5.21
N GLU A 75 -7.79 0.85 -5.40
CA GLU A 75 -8.35 1.17 -6.71
C GLU A 75 -7.27 1.75 -7.63
N LEU A 76 -6.46 2.67 -7.12
CA LEU A 76 -5.36 3.27 -7.88
C LEU A 76 -4.33 2.22 -8.29
N GLU A 77 -4.00 1.29 -7.39
CA GLU A 77 -3.08 0.20 -7.72
C GLU A 77 -3.63 -0.70 -8.82
N SER A 78 -4.93 -0.99 -8.79
CA SER A 78 -5.58 -1.77 -9.84
C SER A 78 -5.53 -1.05 -11.18
N GLU A 79 -5.82 0.25 -11.20
CA GLU A 79 -5.73 1.09 -12.38
C GLU A 79 -4.29 1.16 -12.92
N CYS A 80 -3.31 1.28 -12.02
CA CYS A 80 -1.89 1.28 -12.41
C CYS A 80 -1.49 -0.05 -13.05
N ARG A 81 -2.02 -1.18 -12.58
CA ARG A 81 -1.76 -2.48 -13.20
C ARG A 81 -2.35 -2.56 -14.60
N GLU A 82 -3.51 -1.96 -14.84
CA GLU A 82 -4.08 -1.88 -16.19
C GLU A 82 -3.17 -1.06 -17.12
N TRP A 83 -2.64 0.07 -16.65
CA TRP A 83 -1.66 0.86 -17.41
C TRP A 83 -0.39 0.08 -17.69
N ASP A 84 0.12 -0.68 -16.71
CA ASP A 84 1.30 -1.52 -16.90
C ASP A 84 1.06 -2.58 -17.98
N ALA A 85 -0.14 -3.15 -18.03
CA ALA A 85 -0.51 -4.14 -19.05
C ALA A 85 -0.51 -3.55 -20.47
N ILE A 86 -0.73 -2.24 -20.59
CA ILE A 86 -0.67 -1.53 -21.87
C ILE A 86 0.76 -1.12 -22.20
N TYR A 87 1.48 -0.58 -21.23
CA TYR A 87 2.80 0.05 -21.40
C TYR A 87 3.92 -0.98 -21.55
N LEU A 88 3.95 -1.99 -20.67
CA LEU A 88 5.07 -2.93 -20.61
C LEU A 88 5.25 -3.79 -21.85
N PRO A 89 4.18 -4.26 -22.55
CA PRO A 89 4.34 -5.01 -23.80
C PRO A 89 4.80 -4.18 -24.99
N CYS A 90 4.71 -2.84 -24.90
CA CYS A 90 5.16 -1.99 -25.99
C CYS A 90 6.67 -2.11 -26.22
N PRO A 91 7.15 -2.09 -27.48
CA PRO A 91 8.57 -2.04 -27.74
C PRO A 91 9.22 -0.82 -27.06
N PRO A 92 10.45 -0.96 -26.54
CA PRO A 92 11.09 0.14 -25.79
C PRO A 92 11.15 1.46 -26.55
N GLU A 93 11.36 1.43 -27.85
CA GLU A 93 11.42 2.62 -28.70
C GLU A 93 10.05 3.30 -28.85
N MET A 94 8.97 2.56 -28.65
CA MET A 94 7.60 3.10 -28.74
C MET A 94 7.07 3.59 -27.39
N ARG A 95 7.66 3.16 -26.29
CA ARG A 95 7.22 3.55 -24.94
C ARG A 95 7.32 5.04 -24.72
N LYS A 96 8.38 5.67 -25.22
CA LYS A 96 8.57 7.11 -25.10
C LYS A 96 7.44 7.88 -25.78
N THR A 97 7.09 7.47 -26.99
CA THR A 97 6.00 8.09 -27.74
C THR A 97 4.66 7.89 -27.02
N LEU A 98 4.41 6.68 -26.51
CA LEU A 98 3.19 6.39 -25.76
C LEU A 98 3.10 7.26 -24.50
N LEU A 99 4.20 7.40 -23.77
CA LEU A 99 4.26 8.22 -22.57
C LEU A 99 3.98 9.70 -22.87
N GLU A 100 4.58 10.23 -23.94
CA GLU A 100 4.38 11.62 -24.36
C GLU A 100 2.94 11.88 -24.79
N ALA A 101 2.36 10.96 -25.57
CA ALA A 101 0.96 11.04 -25.99
C ALA A 101 0.00 11.00 -24.78
N THR A 102 0.26 10.11 -23.84
CA THR A 102 -0.56 9.98 -22.62
C THR A 102 -0.46 11.24 -21.77
N ARG A 103 0.74 11.80 -21.62
CA ARG A 103 0.94 13.04 -20.86
C ARG A 103 0.17 14.21 -21.48
N SER A 104 0.27 14.36 -22.80
CA SER A 104 -0.45 15.40 -23.53
C SER A 104 -1.96 15.26 -23.36
N LEU A 105 -2.48 14.05 -23.49
CA LEU A 105 -3.90 13.79 -23.29
C LEU A 105 -4.33 14.11 -21.86
N ALA A 106 -3.53 13.75 -20.86
CA ALA A 106 -3.83 14.01 -19.45
C ALA A 106 -3.94 15.52 -19.18
N ILE A 107 -3.03 16.31 -19.77
CA ILE A 107 -3.06 17.78 -19.64
C ILE A 107 -4.35 18.34 -20.23
N HIS A 108 -4.71 17.91 -21.43
CA HIS A 108 -5.94 18.37 -22.10
C HIS A 108 -7.20 18.00 -21.30
N LEU A 109 -7.25 16.79 -20.76
CA LEU A 109 -8.37 16.34 -19.94
C LEU A 109 -8.49 17.16 -18.66
N THR A 110 -7.38 17.52 -18.04
CA THR A 110 -7.37 18.37 -16.84
C THR A 110 -7.90 19.75 -17.15
N GLU A 111 -7.44 20.37 -18.23
CA GLU A 111 -7.92 21.69 -18.68
C GLU A 111 -9.41 21.67 -18.98
N PHE A 112 -9.89 20.65 -19.67
CA PHE A 112 -11.31 20.49 -19.98
C PHE A 112 -12.15 20.38 -18.71
N SER A 113 -11.69 19.60 -17.72
CA SER A 113 -12.37 19.44 -16.45
C SER A 113 -12.45 20.76 -15.67
N GLU A 114 -11.37 21.55 -15.67
CA GLU A 114 -11.34 22.86 -15.00
C GLU A 114 -12.30 23.86 -15.67
N GLN A 115 -12.33 23.90 -16.99
CA GLN A 115 -13.26 24.76 -17.72
C GLN A 115 -14.72 24.43 -17.40
N ASN A 116 -15.06 23.16 -17.29
CA ASN A 116 -16.42 22.72 -16.97
C ASN A 116 -16.83 23.06 -15.53
N LYS A 117 -15.88 23.15 -14.59
CA LYS A 117 -16.17 23.53 -13.21
C LYS A 117 -16.49 25.03 -13.09
N ASN A 118 -16.02 25.86 -14.02
CA ASN A 118 -16.21 27.33 -14.01
C ASN A 118 -17.47 27.77 -14.74
N THR A 119 -18.23 26.83 -15.28
CA THR A 119 -19.53 27.12 -15.91
C THR A 119 -20.67 26.60 -15.03
#